data_af5fc40203486f1d4319e5e546aaedfc
#
_entry.id   af5fc40203486f1d4319e5e546aaedfc
#
_cell.length_a   1.000
_cell.length_b   1.000
_cell.length_c   1.000
_cell.angle_alpha   90.00
_cell.angle_beta   90.00
_cell.angle_gamma   90.00
#
_symmetry.space_group_name_H-M   'P 1'
#
loop_
_entity.id
_entity.type
_entity.pdbx_description
1 polymer ?
#
loop_
_entity_poly.entity_id
_entity_poly.type
_entity_poly.pdbx_seq_one_letter_code
_entity_poly.pdbx_strand_id
1 'polypeptide(L)'
;MEKILRGKVIIKGIIHTLTGLYIGGSKETMEIGAIDSPVLRDAVTGEPYIPGSSLKGKMRALLERTIAGKDPNFKIDRNIGTGRNVVKIHVCDTKEQAAKCEVCRVFGSSGSKEGTNFPSRIRIRDAYFEPYTKKKLEAAETDFLFSEVKYENAIDRITAAANPRQIERVPAGSDFGFEIIYDVEEIADLSTDVENIAMLLQLIEDDYIGGNGSRGYGKVLFYLNYCVAKKIDAYKELTGSKYEKVVLQCEKEIKDETDYKDLCTIDTLKGKIAEVTKFFKEG
;
A
#
# COMPACT_ATOMS: atom_id res chain seq x y z
N MET A 1 12.80 4.98 -25.79
CA MET A 1 11.55 5.65 -25.43
C MET A 1 11.88 6.65 -24.33
N GLU A 2 11.71 7.93 -24.59
CA GLU A 2 11.94 8.97 -23.59
C GLU A 2 10.79 8.95 -22.57
N LYS A 3 11.13 8.96 -21.28
CA LYS A 3 10.14 9.06 -20.20
C LYS A 3 9.82 10.52 -19.94
N ILE A 4 8.71 10.99 -20.50
CA ILE A 4 8.26 12.38 -20.36
C ILE A 4 7.25 12.43 -19.22
N LEU A 5 7.56 13.18 -18.17
CA LEU A 5 6.61 13.44 -17.08
C LEU A 5 5.62 14.53 -17.52
N ARG A 6 4.35 14.17 -17.71
CA ARG A 6 3.25 15.09 -18.07
C ARG A 6 2.55 15.67 -16.85
N GLY A 7 2.60 14.96 -15.73
CA GLY A 7 1.99 15.37 -14.48
C GLY A 7 1.90 14.24 -13.46
N LYS A 8 1.07 14.45 -12.44
CA LYS A 8 0.88 13.50 -11.35
C LYS A 8 -0.59 13.36 -10.98
N VAL A 9 -0.97 12.16 -10.53
CA VAL A 9 -2.20 11.93 -9.77
C VAL A 9 -1.78 11.58 -8.36
N ILE A 10 -2.28 12.32 -7.38
CA ILE A 10 -1.96 12.14 -5.95
C ILE A 10 -3.24 11.72 -5.25
N ILE A 11 -3.22 10.56 -4.61
CA ILE A 11 -4.33 9.97 -3.87
C ILE A 11 -3.90 9.89 -2.41
N LYS A 12 -4.69 10.46 -1.50
CA LYS A 12 -4.49 10.41 -0.06
C LYS A 12 -5.71 9.87 0.63
N GLY A 13 -5.49 9.23 1.77
CA GLY A 13 -6.57 8.67 2.55
C GLY A 13 -6.08 7.98 3.80
N ILE A 14 -6.94 7.14 4.34
CA ILE A 14 -6.77 6.46 5.60
C ILE A 14 -6.88 4.96 5.37
N ILE A 15 -5.97 4.21 5.97
CA ILE A 15 -6.06 2.76 6.15
C ILE A 15 -6.62 2.52 7.55
N HIS A 16 -7.87 2.10 7.63
CA HIS A 16 -8.53 1.74 8.89
C HIS A 16 -8.40 0.25 9.16
N THR A 17 -7.86 -0.15 10.31
CA THR A 17 -7.66 -1.55 10.68
C THR A 17 -8.91 -2.12 11.35
N LEU A 18 -9.56 -3.10 10.70
CA LEU A 18 -10.69 -3.83 11.29
C LEU A 18 -10.26 -4.92 12.26
N THR A 19 -9.05 -5.46 12.07
CA THR A 19 -8.45 -6.47 12.95
C THR A 19 -7.01 -6.07 13.29
N GLY A 20 -6.45 -6.65 14.35
CA GLY A 20 -5.09 -6.36 14.76
C GLY A 20 -4.09 -6.52 13.60
N LEU A 21 -3.18 -5.56 13.46
CA LEU A 21 -2.23 -5.50 12.34
C LEU A 21 -0.84 -5.90 12.81
N TYR A 22 -0.23 -6.88 12.11
CA TYR A 22 1.15 -7.28 12.32
C TYR A 22 1.99 -6.98 11.08
N ILE A 23 2.93 -6.06 11.19
CA ILE A 23 3.99 -5.85 10.21
C ILE A 23 5.31 -6.08 10.94
N GLY A 24 5.95 -7.20 10.64
CA GLY A 24 7.15 -7.66 11.36
C GLY A 24 8.33 -6.72 11.19
N GLY A 25 8.97 -6.38 12.31
CA GLY A 25 10.28 -5.74 12.37
C GLY A 25 11.43 -6.74 12.15
N SER A 26 12.67 -6.23 12.05
CA SER A 26 13.86 -7.08 11.99
C SER A 26 14.14 -7.70 13.38
N LYS A 27 14.59 -8.96 13.37
CA LYS A 27 14.94 -9.70 14.60
C LYS A 27 16.34 -9.37 15.15
N GLU A 28 17.00 -8.34 14.63
CA GLU A 28 18.43 -8.09 14.92
C GLU A 28 18.73 -7.59 16.35
N THR A 29 17.70 -7.29 17.15
CA THR A 29 17.83 -6.78 18.53
C THR A 29 17.06 -7.63 19.55
N MET A 30 17.04 -8.96 19.41
CA MET A 30 16.39 -9.83 20.41
C MET A 30 17.21 -9.88 21.72
N GLU A 31 16.75 -9.16 22.71
CA GLU A 31 17.15 -9.40 24.12
C GLU A 31 16.48 -10.69 24.64
N ILE A 32 17.15 -11.37 25.59
CA ILE A 32 16.59 -12.57 26.25
C ILE A 32 15.29 -12.17 26.97
N GLY A 33 14.16 -12.75 26.56
CA GLY A 33 12.83 -12.42 27.09
C GLY A 33 12.02 -11.44 26.22
N ALA A 34 12.55 -11.01 25.08
CA ALA A 34 11.81 -10.21 24.12
C ALA A 34 10.71 -11.00 23.42
N ILE A 35 9.72 -10.28 22.87
CA ILE A 35 8.61 -10.87 22.12
C ILE A 35 9.14 -11.60 20.88
N ASP A 36 8.60 -12.80 20.60
CA ASP A 36 8.99 -13.64 19.46
C ASP A 36 8.85 -12.93 18.10
N SER A 37 7.90 -12.00 17.98
CA SER A 37 7.53 -11.31 16.73
C SER A 37 7.15 -9.87 17.00
N PRO A 38 8.11 -8.93 17.08
CA PRO A 38 7.87 -7.51 17.30
C PRO A 38 7.31 -6.83 16.04
N VAL A 39 6.53 -5.76 16.21
CA VAL A 39 6.11 -4.90 15.10
C VAL A 39 7.23 -3.96 14.67
N LEU A 40 7.18 -3.57 13.39
CA LEU A 40 8.08 -2.56 12.84
C LEU A 40 7.71 -1.19 13.41
N ARG A 41 8.73 -0.44 13.86
CA ARG A 41 8.57 0.89 14.47
C ARG A 41 9.50 1.90 13.82
N ASP A 42 9.05 3.14 13.78
CA ASP A 42 9.90 4.28 13.45
C ASP A 42 10.98 4.46 14.53
N ALA A 43 12.21 4.66 14.10
CA ALA A 43 13.37 4.72 15.01
C ALA A 43 13.39 5.97 15.90
N VAL A 44 12.70 7.04 15.50
CA VAL A 44 12.71 8.34 16.22
C VAL A 44 11.50 8.41 17.17
N THR A 45 10.32 8.08 16.67
CA THR A 45 9.07 8.23 17.43
C THR A 45 8.69 6.96 18.20
N GLY A 46 9.24 5.80 17.84
CA GLY A 46 8.84 4.51 18.39
C GLY A 46 7.45 4.04 17.93
N GLU A 47 6.79 4.78 17.05
CA GLU A 47 5.44 4.46 16.57
C GLU A 47 5.48 3.33 15.53
N PRO A 48 4.55 2.35 15.60
CA PRO A 48 4.32 1.43 14.49
C PRO A 48 3.89 2.19 13.23
N TYR A 49 4.35 1.74 12.07
CA TYR A 49 3.93 2.29 10.77
C TYR A 49 3.79 1.20 9.73
N ILE A 50 3.07 1.51 8.64
CA ILE A 50 2.95 0.63 7.48
C ILE A 50 3.95 1.10 6.42
N PRO A 51 5.03 0.32 6.12
CA PRO A 51 5.96 0.70 5.07
C PRO A 51 5.27 0.78 3.71
N GLY A 52 5.52 1.85 2.98
CA GLY A 52 5.05 1.98 1.60
C GLY A 52 5.53 0.85 0.70
N SER A 53 6.70 0.29 0.99
CA SER A 53 7.22 -0.90 0.30
C SER A 53 6.37 -2.15 0.53
N SER A 54 5.82 -2.34 1.74
CA SER A 54 4.91 -3.45 2.07
C SER A 54 3.59 -3.34 1.31
N LEU A 55 2.98 -2.14 1.31
CA LEU A 55 1.75 -1.90 0.56
C LEU A 55 1.99 -2.02 -0.95
N LYS A 56 3.07 -1.43 -1.47
CA LYS A 56 3.46 -1.56 -2.88
C LYS A 56 3.70 -3.00 -3.29
N GLY A 57 4.39 -3.78 -2.46
CA GLY A 57 4.66 -5.20 -2.71
C GLY A 57 3.39 -6.03 -2.75
N LYS A 58 2.45 -5.79 -1.82
CA LYS A 58 1.13 -6.45 -1.79
C LYS A 58 0.32 -6.12 -3.03
N MET A 59 0.22 -4.84 -3.41
CA MET A 59 -0.48 -4.40 -4.63
C MET A 59 0.11 -5.07 -5.87
N ARG A 60 1.44 -5.09 -6.01
CA ARG A 60 2.13 -5.75 -7.12
C ARG A 60 1.79 -7.24 -7.19
N ALA A 61 1.90 -7.96 -6.08
CA ALA A 61 1.62 -9.39 -6.02
C ALA A 61 0.17 -9.72 -6.41
N LEU A 62 -0.79 -8.88 -6.01
CA LEU A 62 -2.19 -9.04 -6.40
C LEU A 62 -2.39 -8.78 -7.89
N LEU A 63 -1.78 -7.74 -8.48
CA LEU A 63 -1.88 -7.47 -9.92
C LEU A 63 -1.23 -8.60 -10.74
N GLU A 64 -0.06 -9.08 -10.35
CA GLU A 64 0.62 -10.21 -11.00
C GLU A 64 -0.29 -11.46 -11.03
N ARG A 65 -0.92 -11.78 -9.91
CA ARG A 65 -1.85 -12.92 -9.81
C ARG A 65 -3.12 -12.72 -10.63
N THR A 66 -3.65 -11.51 -10.66
CA THR A 66 -4.85 -11.17 -11.44
C THR A 66 -4.59 -11.33 -12.94
N ILE A 67 -3.44 -10.86 -13.42
CA ILE A 67 -3.08 -10.98 -14.85
C ILE A 67 -2.74 -12.43 -15.18
N ALA A 68 -2.00 -13.14 -14.35
CA ALA A 68 -1.68 -14.55 -14.55
C ALA A 68 -2.94 -15.44 -14.64
N GLY A 69 -4.00 -15.07 -13.93
CA GLY A 69 -5.30 -15.76 -14.03
C GLY A 69 -6.04 -15.53 -15.35
N LYS A 70 -5.69 -14.49 -16.11
CA LYS A 70 -6.32 -14.12 -17.39
C LYS A 70 -5.46 -14.48 -18.60
N ASP A 71 -4.13 -14.42 -18.46
CA ASP A 71 -3.17 -14.70 -19.53
C ASP A 71 -2.22 -15.85 -19.16
N PRO A 72 -2.39 -17.03 -19.76
CA PRO A 72 -1.54 -18.20 -19.51
C PRO A 72 -0.05 -17.98 -19.89
N ASN A 73 0.25 -16.97 -20.71
CA ASN A 73 1.62 -16.63 -21.11
C ASN A 73 2.31 -15.67 -20.11
N PHE A 74 1.56 -15.07 -19.20
CA PHE A 74 2.11 -14.21 -18.15
C PHE A 74 2.83 -15.03 -17.09
N LYS A 75 4.15 -14.85 -16.97
CA LYS A 75 5.00 -15.65 -16.09
C LYS A 75 5.41 -14.87 -14.84
N ILE A 76 5.35 -15.54 -13.69
CA ILE A 76 5.88 -15.06 -12.40
C ILE A 76 7.04 -15.99 -12.02
N ASP A 77 8.17 -15.88 -12.74
CA ASP A 77 9.27 -16.84 -12.69
C ASP A 77 10.64 -16.22 -12.36
N ARG A 78 10.74 -14.90 -12.31
CA ARG A 78 11.99 -14.21 -11.96
C ARG A 78 12.28 -14.33 -10.47
N ASN A 79 13.38 -14.96 -10.12
CA ASN A 79 13.83 -15.07 -8.74
C ASN A 79 14.52 -13.77 -8.28
N ILE A 80 14.11 -13.26 -7.12
CA ILE A 80 14.79 -12.18 -6.38
C ILE A 80 15.16 -12.69 -4.99
N GLY A 81 16.33 -12.28 -4.51
CA GLY A 81 16.88 -12.73 -3.23
C GLY A 81 17.79 -13.95 -3.39
N THR A 82 18.36 -14.40 -2.28
CA THR A 82 19.32 -15.50 -2.21
C THR A 82 18.97 -16.50 -1.11
N GLY A 83 19.45 -17.74 -1.27
CA GLY A 83 19.27 -18.78 -0.26
C GLY A 83 17.80 -19.16 -0.05
N ARG A 84 17.35 -19.16 1.23
CA ARG A 84 15.99 -19.55 1.62
C ARG A 84 14.93 -18.44 1.38
N ASN A 85 15.37 -17.22 1.07
CA ASN A 85 14.51 -16.05 0.92
C ASN A 85 14.30 -15.66 -0.56
N VAL A 86 14.17 -16.65 -1.44
CA VAL A 86 13.89 -16.43 -2.87
C VAL A 86 12.41 -16.12 -3.06
N VAL A 87 12.12 -14.98 -3.65
CA VAL A 87 10.77 -14.54 -4.02
C VAL A 87 10.67 -14.54 -5.55
N LYS A 88 9.58 -15.09 -6.09
CA LYS A 88 9.29 -15.04 -7.52
C LYS A 88 8.43 -13.83 -7.84
N ILE A 89 8.80 -13.09 -8.87
CA ILE A 89 8.04 -11.95 -9.39
C ILE A 89 7.99 -11.99 -10.93
N HIS A 90 7.08 -11.22 -11.51
CA HIS A 90 7.08 -10.95 -12.94
C HIS A 90 8.04 -9.82 -13.29
N VAL A 91 8.87 -10.01 -14.31
CA VAL A 91 9.78 -8.99 -14.86
C VAL A 91 9.85 -9.14 -16.38
N CYS A 92 9.57 -8.05 -17.10
CA CYS A 92 9.80 -7.98 -18.53
C CYS A 92 11.29 -7.80 -18.84
N ASP A 93 11.79 -8.47 -19.90
CA ASP A 93 13.20 -8.47 -20.26
C ASP A 93 13.64 -7.19 -20.97
N THR A 94 12.72 -6.49 -21.66
CA THR A 94 13.03 -5.26 -22.39
C THR A 94 12.20 -4.08 -21.92
N LYS A 95 12.68 -2.86 -22.19
CA LYS A 95 11.94 -1.63 -21.86
C LYS A 95 10.62 -1.51 -22.61
N GLU A 96 10.59 -1.98 -23.87
CA GLU A 96 9.41 -1.95 -24.73
C GLU A 96 8.32 -2.89 -24.22
N GLN A 97 8.70 -4.07 -23.74
CA GLN A 97 7.77 -4.99 -23.08
C GLN A 97 7.29 -4.42 -21.75
N ALA A 98 8.19 -3.87 -20.92
CA ALA A 98 7.86 -3.27 -19.64
C ALA A 98 6.89 -2.08 -19.77
N ALA A 99 7.05 -1.26 -20.81
CA ALA A 99 6.16 -0.13 -21.07
C ALA A 99 4.72 -0.56 -21.41
N LYS A 100 4.54 -1.72 -22.05
CA LYS A 100 3.24 -2.29 -22.42
C LYS A 100 2.63 -3.15 -21.30
N CYS A 101 3.45 -3.63 -20.38
CA CYS A 101 3.04 -4.49 -19.29
C CYS A 101 2.46 -3.67 -18.11
N GLU A 102 1.24 -3.90 -17.72
CA GLU A 102 0.57 -3.18 -16.62
C GLU A 102 1.34 -3.29 -15.30
N VAL A 103 1.92 -4.46 -14.98
CA VAL A 103 2.73 -4.65 -13.77
C VAL A 103 4.02 -3.85 -13.84
N CYS A 104 4.80 -4.05 -14.93
CA CYS A 104 6.13 -3.46 -15.02
C CYS A 104 6.08 -1.94 -15.18
N ARG A 105 5.10 -1.38 -15.92
CA ARG A 105 4.99 0.07 -16.05
C ARG A 105 4.54 0.76 -14.77
N VAL A 106 3.63 0.14 -14.00
CA VAL A 106 3.16 0.69 -12.72
C VAL A 106 4.19 0.51 -11.63
N PHE A 107 4.66 -0.72 -11.40
CA PHE A 107 5.51 -1.06 -10.24
C PHE A 107 7.00 -1.01 -10.51
N GLY A 108 7.41 -0.90 -11.76
CA GLY A 108 8.80 -0.94 -12.20
C GLY A 108 9.29 -2.36 -12.50
N SER A 109 10.39 -2.43 -13.22
CA SER A 109 11.05 -3.68 -13.58
C SER A 109 12.56 -3.51 -13.47
N SER A 110 13.24 -4.43 -12.79
CA SER A 110 14.69 -4.57 -12.82
C SER A 110 15.04 -5.60 -13.88
N GLY A 111 15.40 -5.13 -15.09
CA GLY A 111 15.78 -6.01 -16.19
C GLY A 111 16.98 -6.89 -15.86
N SER A 112 17.12 -8.01 -16.59
CA SER A 112 18.23 -8.97 -16.41
C SER A 112 19.55 -8.50 -16.99
N LYS A 113 19.53 -7.49 -17.85
CA LYS A 113 20.71 -6.93 -18.54
C LYS A 113 20.88 -5.47 -18.16
N GLU A 114 22.13 -5.00 -18.22
CA GLU A 114 22.44 -3.59 -18.02
C GLU A 114 21.62 -2.70 -18.97
N GLY A 115 21.06 -1.61 -18.43
CA GLY A 115 20.24 -0.68 -19.18
C GLY A 115 18.78 -1.11 -19.45
N THR A 116 18.33 -2.28 -18.99
CA THR A 116 16.95 -2.76 -19.16
C THR A 116 16.02 -2.42 -18.00
N ASN A 117 16.49 -1.74 -16.96
CA ASN A 117 15.66 -1.27 -15.85
C ASN A 117 14.57 -0.32 -16.35
N PHE A 118 13.34 -0.52 -15.85
CA PHE A 118 12.19 0.32 -16.12
C PHE A 118 11.68 0.92 -14.81
N PRO A 119 11.80 2.24 -14.59
CA PRO A 119 11.37 2.89 -13.36
C PRO A 119 9.86 2.79 -13.14
N SER A 120 9.46 2.64 -11.89
CA SER A 120 8.06 2.61 -11.45
C SER A 120 7.37 3.96 -11.67
N ARG A 121 6.11 3.95 -12.15
CA ARG A 121 5.23 5.13 -12.19
C ARG A 121 4.56 5.42 -10.85
N ILE A 122 4.46 4.41 -9.96
CA ILE A 122 3.81 4.57 -8.66
C ILE A 122 4.84 4.75 -7.54
N ARG A 123 4.54 5.66 -6.60
CA ARG A 123 5.22 5.81 -5.32
C ARG A 123 4.19 5.70 -4.22
N ILE A 124 4.49 4.93 -3.20
CA ILE A 124 3.66 4.77 -2.02
C ILE A 124 4.51 5.19 -0.83
N ARG A 125 4.02 6.16 -0.06
CA ARG A 125 4.69 6.65 1.13
C ARG A 125 4.44 5.70 2.30
N ASP A 126 5.34 5.75 3.27
CA ASP A 126 5.10 5.10 4.56
C ASP A 126 3.88 5.73 5.22
N ALA A 127 3.01 4.91 5.78
CA ALA A 127 1.77 5.35 6.41
C ALA A 127 1.93 5.32 7.93
N TYR A 128 1.78 6.50 8.54
CA TYR A 128 1.89 6.73 9.98
C TYR A 128 0.51 6.88 10.60
N PHE A 129 0.43 6.77 11.92
CA PHE A 129 -0.84 6.96 12.64
C PHE A 129 -1.44 8.33 12.36
N GLU A 130 -2.76 8.35 12.17
CA GLU A 130 -3.55 9.58 12.21
C GLU A 130 -3.55 10.15 13.64
N PRO A 131 -3.61 11.49 13.80
CA PRO A 131 -3.53 12.13 15.11
C PRO A 131 -4.56 11.64 16.13
N TYR A 132 -5.77 11.30 15.67
CA TYR A 132 -6.82 10.74 16.51
C TYR A 132 -6.43 9.36 17.06
N THR A 133 -5.98 8.45 16.21
CA THR A 133 -5.52 7.11 16.60
C THR A 133 -4.38 7.20 17.61
N LYS A 134 -3.41 8.08 17.37
CA LYS A 134 -2.28 8.28 18.27
C LYS A 134 -2.75 8.66 19.67
N LYS A 135 -3.61 9.68 19.81
CA LYS A 135 -4.19 10.10 21.08
C LYS A 135 -5.00 8.98 21.76
N LYS A 136 -5.79 8.23 20.98
CA LYS A 136 -6.58 7.09 21.46
C LYS A 136 -5.68 6.00 22.05
N LEU A 137 -4.60 5.64 21.37
CA LEU A 137 -3.68 4.60 21.81
C LEU A 137 -2.76 5.05 22.96
N GLU A 138 -2.39 6.33 23.02
CA GLU A 138 -1.66 6.91 24.16
C GLU A 138 -2.50 6.89 25.45
N ALA A 139 -3.81 7.07 25.32
CA ALA A 139 -4.73 7.01 26.45
C ALA A 139 -5.15 5.58 26.84
N ALA A 140 -4.91 4.60 25.96
CA ALA A 140 -5.21 3.21 26.22
C ALA A 140 -4.06 2.55 27.02
N GLU A 141 -4.39 1.80 28.05
CA GLU A 141 -3.43 0.95 28.77
C GLU A 141 -3.13 -0.31 27.92
N THR A 142 -2.31 -0.14 26.87
CA THR A 142 -1.86 -1.24 26.02
C THR A 142 -0.60 -1.90 26.60
N ASP A 143 -0.33 -3.18 26.23
CA ASP A 143 0.83 -3.93 26.74
C ASP A 143 2.17 -3.22 26.43
N PHE A 144 2.25 -2.55 25.26
CA PHE A 144 3.37 -1.70 24.84
C PHE A 144 2.84 -0.42 24.23
N LEU A 145 3.71 0.58 24.09
CA LEU A 145 3.35 1.83 23.46
C LEU A 145 2.80 1.57 22.03
N PHE A 146 1.52 1.86 21.82
CA PHE A 146 0.77 1.68 20.56
C PHE A 146 0.57 0.24 20.09
N SER A 147 0.78 -0.78 20.93
CA SER A 147 0.59 -2.17 20.52
C SER A 147 0.15 -3.07 21.68
N GLU A 148 -0.44 -4.20 21.31
CA GLU A 148 -0.90 -5.26 22.21
C GLU A 148 -0.23 -6.58 21.90
N VAL A 149 -0.19 -7.51 22.87
CA VAL A 149 0.33 -8.87 22.69
C VAL A 149 -0.81 -9.85 22.53
N LYS A 150 -0.82 -10.57 21.41
CA LYS A 150 -1.70 -11.71 21.22
C LYS A 150 -0.96 -13.01 21.45
N TYR A 151 -1.51 -13.85 22.31
CA TYR A 151 -1.03 -15.21 22.55
C TYR A 151 -1.67 -16.18 21.56
N GLU A 152 -0.87 -16.94 20.83
CA GLU A 152 -1.31 -18.02 19.94
C GLU A 152 -0.67 -19.33 20.35
N ASN A 153 -1.43 -20.42 20.29
CA ASN A 153 -0.92 -21.76 20.61
C ASN A 153 -0.90 -22.65 19.37
N ALA A 154 0.25 -23.29 19.11
CA ALA A 154 0.32 -24.44 18.24
C ALA A 154 0.19 -25.71 19.11
N ILE A 155 -0.85 -26.49 18.89
CA ILE A 155 -1.11 -27.72 19.63
C ILE A 155 -0.60 -28.90 18.79
N ASP A 156 0.29 -29.72 19.39
CA ASP A 156 0.74 -30.98 18.79
C ASP A 156 -0.46 -31.94 18.63
N ARG A 157 -0.62 -32.50 17.44
CA ARG A 157 -1.81 -33.31 17.10
C ARG A 157 -1.80 -34.71 17.73
N ILE A 158 -0.64 -35.18 18.22
CA ILE A 158 -0.46 -36.50 18.79
C ILE A 158 -0.43 -36.43 20.31
N THR A 159 0.38 -35.50 20.85
CA THR A 159 0.65 -35.40 22.28
C THR A 159 -0.23 -34.38 23.00
N ALA A 160 -0.98 -33.56 22.26
CA ALA A 160 -1.73 -32.41 22.77
C ALA A 160 -0.85 -31.35 23.50
N ALA A 161 0.47 -31.42 23.35
CA ALA A 161 1.37 -30.41 23.92
C ALA A 161 1.16 -29.06 23.26
N ALA A 162 1.06 -27.99 24.06
CA ALA A 162 0.89 -26.62 23.60
C ALA A 162 2.26 -25.95 23.43
N ASN A 163 2.46 -25.27 22.30
CA ASN A 163 3.61 -24.40 22.04
C ASN A 163 3.12 -22.95 21.90
N PRO A 164 3.10 -22.18 23.01
CA PRO A 164 2.62 -20.79 23.00
C PRO A 164 3.59 -19.88 22.24
N ARG A 165 3.05 -18.88 21.54
CA ARG A 165 3.78 -17.82 20.85
C ARG A 165 3.19 -16.48 21.22
N GLN A 166 4.07 -15.50 21.41
CA GLN A 166 3.68 -14.10 21.64
C GLN A 166 3.87 -13.31 20.36
N ILE A 167 2.81 -12.71 19.88
CA ILE A 167 2.83 -11.88 18.67
C ILE A 167 2.39 -10.49 19.07
N GLU A 168 3.29 -9.52 18.93
CA GLU A 168 2.96 -8.11 19.03
C GLU A 168 2.17 -7.67 17.80
N ARG A 169 1.15 -6.84 17.98
CA ARG A 169 0.37 -6.28 16.88
C ARG A 169 -0.20 -4.92 17.25
N VAL A 170 -0.46 -4.09 16.24
CA VAL A 170 -1.22 -2.86 16.40
C VAL A 170 -2.69 -3.23 16.65
N PRO A 171 -3.38 -2.63 17.63
CA PRO A 171 -4.79 -2.92 17.91
C PRO A 171 -5.71 -2.62 16.72
N ALA A 172 -6.82 -3.34 16.64
CA ALA A 172 -7.92 -3.01 15.73
C ALA A 172 -8.49 -1.61 16.01
N GLY A 173 -9.07 -0.97 14.99
CA GLY A 173 -9.56 0.40 15.08
C GLY A 173 -8.47 1.46 15.07
N SER A 174 -7.29 1.13 14.52
CA SER A 174 -6.19 2.06 14.29
C SER A 174 -6.21 2.58 12.86
N ASP A 175 -5.91 3.86 12.68
CA ASP A 175 -5.89 4.56 11.40
C ASP A 175 -4.50 4.99 11.03
N PHE A 176 -4.13 4.76 9.76
CA PHE A 176 -2.87 5.17 9.18
C PHE A 176 -3.11 6.04 7.95
N GLY A 177 -2.52 7.23 7.93
CA GLY A 177 -2.57 8.11 6.76
C GLY A 177 -1.68 7.59 5.63
N PHE A 178 -2.23 7.39 4.42
CA PHE A 178 -1.47 6.93 3.26
C PHE A 178 -1.46 7.95 2.12
N GLU A 179 -0.40 7.89 1.31
CA GLU A 179 -0.28 8.66 0.08
C GLU A 179 0.24 7.78 -1.05
N ILE A 180 -0.50 7.77 -2.17
CA ILE A 180 -0.12 7.15 -3.42
C ILE A 180 0.07 8.24 -4.47
N ILE A 181 1.23 8.27 -5.12
CA ILE A 181 1.56 9.20 -6.20
C ILE A 181 1.76 8.38 -7.48
N TYR A 182 1.00 8.70 -8.52
CA TYR A 182 1.16 8.12 -9.85
C TYR A 182 1.70 9.18 -10.82
N ASP A 183 2.82 8.86 -11.49
CA ASP A 183 3.42 9.71 -12.52
C ASP A 183 2.73 9.46 -13.86
N VAL A 184 2.12 10.50 -14.42
CA VAL A 184 1.49 10.45 -15.75
C VAL A 184 2.57 10.65 -16.81
N GLU A 185 3.00 9.56 -17.44
CA GLU A 185 3.97 9.58 -18.56
C GLU A 185 3.24 9.47 -19.90
N GLU A 186 2.27 8.55 -20.03
CA GLU A 186 1.43 8.35 -21.19
C GLU A 186 -0.06 8.47 -20.82
N ILE A 187 -0.78 9.37 -21.49
CA ILE A 187 -2.20 9.62 -21.21
C ILE A 187 -3.07 8.41 -21.59
N ALA A 188 -2.64 7.64 -22.60
CA ALA A 188 -3.35 6.44 -23.04
C ALA A 188 -3.42 5.36 -21.93
N ASP A 189 -2.38 5.27 -21.08
CA ASP A 189 -2.29 4.28 -20.01
C ASP A 189 -3.01 4.72 -18.73
N LEU A 190 -3.25 6.04 -18.57
CA LEU A 190 -3.69 6.65 -17.32
C LEU A 190 -4.97 6.02 -16.75
N SER A 191 -6.00 5.83 -17.59
CA SER A 191 -7.28 5.25 -17.13
C SER A 191 -7.06 3.86 -16.56
N THR A 192 -6.43 2.98 -17.34
CA THR A 192 -6.17 1.58 -16.94
C THR A 192 -5.30 1.49 -15.68
N ASP A 193 -4.25 2.32 -15.58
CA ASP A 193 -3.35 2.28 -14.43
C ASP A 193 -4.03 2.76 -13.15
N VAL A 194 -4.87 3.82 -13.22
CA VAL A 194 -5.63 4.30 -12.05
C VAL A 194 -6.77 3.34 -11.69
N GLU A 195 -7.43 2.71 -12.68
CA GLU A 195 -8.40 1.64 -12.46
C GLU A 195 -7.77 0.44 -11.74
N ASN A 196 -6.57 0.03 -12.18
CA ASN A 196 -5.82 -1.02 -11.50
C ASN A 196 -5.47 -0.64 -10.06
N ILE A 197 -5.03 0.60 -9.80
CA ILE A 197 -4.74 1.08 -8.43
C ILE A 197 -6.00 0.96 -7.56
N ALA A 198 -7.15 1.45 -8.04
CA ALA A 198 -8.41 1.38 -7.30
C ALA A 198 -8.87 -0.08 -7.06
N MET A 199 -8.78 -0.93 -8.09
CA MET A 199 -9.08 -2.37 -7.96
C MET A 199 -8.17 -3.04 -6.92
N LEU A 200 -6.87 -2.72 -6.91
CA LEU A 200 -5.92 -3.32 -5.98
C LEU A 200 -6.18 -2.91 -4.53
N LEU A 201 -6.62 -1.68 -4.27
CA LEU A 201 -7.05 -1.27 -2.93
C LEU A 201 -8.26 -2.10 -2.48
N GLN A 202 -9.27 -2.31 -3.34
CA GLN A 202 -10.42 -3.18 -3.01
C GLN A 202 -10.02 -4.64 -2.80
N LEU A 203 -9.10 -5.18 -3.62
CA LEU A 203 -8.60 -6.54 -3.42
C LEU A 203 -7.87 -6.69 -2.07
N ILE A 204 -7.21 -5.64 -1.58
CA ILE A 204 -6.58 -5.65 -0.26
C ILE A 204 -7.64 -5.62 0.85
N GLU A 205 -8.76 -4.90 0.67
CA GLU A 205 -9.87 -4.92 1.63
C GLU A 205 -10.46 -6.32 1.79
N ASP A 206 -10.51 -7.12 0.72
CA ASP A 206 -10.97 -8.51 0.75
C ASP A 206 -9.88 -9.51 1.17
N ASP A 207 -8.63 -9.07 1.24
CA ASP A 207 -7.49 -9.88 1.68
C ASP A 207 -6.96 -9.35 3.02
N TYR A 208 -5.68 -9.00 3.11
CA TYR A 208 -5.05 -8.45 4.32
C TYR A 208 -3.77 -7.67 4.00
N ILE A 209 -3.31 -6.87 4.95
CA ILE A 209 -1.98 -6.25 4.96
C ILE A 209 -1.12 -6.88 6.07
N GLY A 210 0.18 -6.96 5.84
CA GLY A 210 1.15 -7.49 6.81
C GLY A 210 1.19 -9.02 6.87
N GLY A 211 1.58 -9.55 8.02
CA GLY A 211 1.70 -10.97 8.28
C GLY A 211 0.48 -11.58 8.96
N ASN A 212 0.45 -12.90 9.02
CA ASN A 212 -0.56 -13.70 9.73
C ASN A 212 -2.01 -13.53 9.21
N GLY A 213 -2.22 -13.09 7.98
CA GLY A 213 -3.55 -12.85 7.42
C GLY A 213 -4.48 -14.05 7.48
N SER A 214 -3.98 -15.27 7.20
CA SER A 214 -4.76 -16.52 7.33
C SER A 214 -5.21 -16.84 8.76
N ARG A 215 -4.72 -16.08 9.76
CA ARG A 215 -5.08 -16.20 11.18
C ARG A 215 -5.87 -15.00 11.68
N GLY A 216 -6.46 -14.22 10.75
CA GLY A 216 -7.37 -13.13 11.05
C GLY A 216 -6.69 -11.80 11.38
N TYR A 217 -5.46 -11.58 10.93
CA TYR A 217 -4.76 -10.30 11.08
C TYR A 217 -4.88 -9.45 9.82
N GLY A 218 -4.77 -8.14 9.98
CA GLY A 218 -4.55 -7.20 8.90
C GLY A 218 -5.71 -6.96 7.96
N LYS A 219 -6.95 -7.25 8.36
CA LYS A 219 -8.16 -6.82 7.64
C LYS A 219 -8.26 -5.30 7.76
N VAL A 220 -8.39 -4.63 6.62
CA VAL A 220 -8.43 -3.16 6.54
C VAL A 220 -9.55 -2.67 5.64
N LEU A 221 -9.88 -1.37 5.77
CA LEU A 221 -10.67 -0.59 4.83
C LEU A 221 -9.88 0.64 4.41
N PHE A 222 -10.08 1.09 3.17
CA PHE A 222 -9.50 2.32 2.65
C PHE A 222 -10.55 3.41 2.54
N TYR A 223 -10.32 4.53 3.20
CA TYR A 223 -11.10 5.74 3.03
C TYR A 223 -10.25 6.80 2.33
N LEU A 224 -10.84 7.49 1.37
CA LEU A 224 -10.13 8.49 0.56
C LEU A 224 -10.49 9.90 1.04
N ASN A 225 -9.49 10.70 1.36
CA ASN A 225 -9.67 12.09 1.78
C ASN A 225 -9.48 13.04 0.60
N TYR A 226 -8.55 12.72 -0.29
CA TYR A 226 -8.13 13.66 -1.32
C TYR A 226 -7.62 12.94 -2.57
N CYS A 227 -8.03 13.42 -3.72
CA CYS A 227 -7.44 13.04 -5.00
C CYS A 227 -7.28 14.28 -5.87
N VAL A 228 -6.06 14.52 -6.36
CA VAL A 228 -5.75 15.66 -7.23
C VAL A 228 -4.96 15.20 -8.45
N ALA A 229 -5.34 15.73 -9.60
CA ALA A 229 -4.60 15.63 -10.86
C ALA A 229 -3.86 16.96 -11.10
N LYS A 230 -2.53 16.88 -11.31
CA LYS A 230 -1.65 18.02 -11.53
C LYS A 230 -0.89 17.84 -12.83
N LYS A 231 -1.03 18.76 -13.79
CA LYS A 231 -0.15 18.83 -14.96
C LYS A 231 1.21 19.40 -14.54
N ILE A 232 2.25 19.13 -15.32
CA ILE A 232 3.61 19.57 -14.97
C ILE A 232 3.72 21.10 -14.81
N ASP A 233 2.89 21.85 -15.53
CA ASP A 233 2.87 23.32 -15.45
C ASP A 233 2.32 23.85 -14.13
N ALA A 234 1.51 23.09 -13.40
CA ALA A 234 1.07 23.44 -12.04
C ALA A 234 2.24 23.68 -11.07
N TYR A 235 3.38 23.04 -11.31
CA TYR A 235 4.58 23.20 -10.47
C TYR A 235 5.42 24.45 -10.79
N LYS A 236 5.07 25.18 -11.88
CA LYS A 236 5.71 26.43 -12.27
C LYS A 236 4.93 27.66 -11.81
N GLU A 237 3.64 27.50 -11.53
CA GLU A 237 2.75 28.60 -11.13
C GLU A 237 2.57 28.66 -9.62
N LEU A 238 2.51 29.86 -9.05
CA LEU A 238 2.48 30.08 -7.60
C LEU A 238 1.08 30.00 -6.97
N THR A 239 0.00 30.00 -7.75
CA THR A 239 -1.39 29.99 -7.23
C THR A 239 -2.36 29.28 -8.14
N GLY A 240 -3.32 28.55 -7.49
CA GLY A 240 -4.55 27.86 -7.94
C GLY A 240 -4.79 27.85 -9.44
N SER A 241 -4.30 26.85 -10.10
CA SER A 241 -4.01 26.90 -11.51
C SER A 241 -5.00 26.04 -12.29
N LYS A 242 -5.33 26.46 -13.50
CA LYS A 242 -6.01 25.64 -14.54
C LYS A 242 -5.29 24.31 -14.82
N TYR A 243 -4.06 24.14 -14.30
CA TYR A 243 -3.23 22.95 -14.42
C TYR A 243 -3.36 21.98 -13.22
N GLU A 244 -4.21 22.32 -12.25
CA GLU A 244 -4.51 21.46 -11.11
C GLU A 244 -6.03 21.24 -11.03
N LYS A 245 -6.44 19.99 -10.86
CA LYS A 245 -7.83 19.60 -10.70
C LYS A 245 -8.00 18.73 -9.48
N VAL A 246 -8.67 19.26 -8.47
CA VAL A 246 -9.14 18.45 -7.35
C VAL A 246 -10.29 17.59 -7.84
N VAL A 247 -10.10 16.29 -7.80
CA VAL A 247 -11.02 15.26 -8.29
C VAL A 247 -11.92 14.76 -7.17
N LEU A 248 -11.35 14.69 -5.97
CA LEU A 248 -12.03 14.25 -4.77
C LEU A 248 -11.44 15.01 -3.57
N GLN A 249 -12.33 15.53 -2.72
CA GLN A 249 -11.97 16.22 -1.50
C GLN A 249 -13.04 15.95 -0.44
N CYS A 250 -12.67 15.23 0.60
CA CYS A 250 -13.49 14.93 1.75
C CYS A 250 -12.75 15.44 2.99
N GLU A 251 -13.02 16.71 3.35
CA GLU A 251 -12.30 17.42 4.41
C GLU A 251 -12.92 17.15 5.79
N LYS A 252 -12.99 15.88 6.20
CA LYS A 252 -13.43 15.59 7.55
C LYS A 252 -12.28 15.06 8.39
N GLU A 253 -11.97 15.78 9.46
CA GLU A 253 -11.08 15.28 10.50
C GLU A 253 -11.79 14.17 11.27
N ILE A 254 -11.19 13.00 11.36
CA ILE A 254 -11.73 11.90 12.15
C ILE A 254 -11.52 12.21 13.62
N LYS A 255 -12.62 12.30 14.34
CA LYS A 255 -12.67 12.50 15.80
C LYS A 255 -13.31 11.33 16.53
N ASP A 256 -14.13 10.57 15.83
CA ASP A 256 -14.78 9.37 16.35
C ASP A 256 -15.15 8.38 15.21
N GLU A 257 -15.63 7.20 15.57
CA GLU A 257 -15.98 6.13 14.62
C GLU A 257 -17.16 6.46 13.69
N THR A 258 -17.94 7.50 13.97
CA THR A 258 -19.09 7.90 13.13
C THR A 258 -18.63 8.72 11.93
N ASP A 259 -17.44 9.31 11.99
CA ASP A 259 -16.90 10.19 10.96
C ASP A 259 -16.56 9.47 9.64
N TYR A 260 -16.30 8.15 9.69
CA TYR A 260 -16.00 7.35 8.49
C TYR A 260 -17.14 7.33 7.45
N LYS A 261 -18.39 7.51 7.88
CA LYS A 261 -19.56 7.50 6.98
C LYS A 261 -19.54 8.63 5.98
N ASP A 262 -18.83 9.70 6.30
CA ASP A 262 -18.74 10.91 5.46
C ASP A 262 -17.48 10.93 4.60
N LEU A 263 -16.61 9.91 4.70
CA LEU A 263 -15.43 9.78 3.87
C LEU A 263 -15.78 9.13 2.52
N CYS A 264 -14.97 9.46 1.52
CA CYS A 264 -15.10 8.87 0.21
C CYS A 264 -14.53 7.45 0.18
N THR A 265 -15.20 6.57 -0.55
CA THR A 265 -14.78 5.19 -0.77
C THR A 265 -13.95 5.03 -2.05
N ILE A 266 -13.38 3.86 -2.26
CA ILE A 266 -12.68 3.52 -3.51
C ILE A 266 -13.64 3.61 -4.71
N ASP A 267 -14.92 3.29 -4.56
CA ASP A 267 -15.91 3.39 -5.64
C ASP A 267 -16.13 4.85 -6.07
N THR A 268 -16.02 5.81 -5.14
CA THR A 268 -16.04 7.23 -5.47
C THR A 268 -14.88 7.59 -6.39
N LEU A 269 -13.67 7.09 -6.13
CA LEU A 269 -12.50 7.28 -7.01
C LEU A 269 -12.75 6.66 -8.39
N LYS A 270 -13.26 5.42 -8.46
CA LYS A 270 -13.57 4.74 -9.74
C LYS A 270 -14.52 5.58 -10.60
N GLY A 271 -15.55 6.15 -10.00
CA GLY A 271 -16.50 7.04 -10.69
C GLY A 271 -15.87 8.32 -11.25
N LYS A 272 -14.66 8.69 -10.76
CA LYS A 272 -13.96 9.93 -11.17
C LYS A 272 -12.79 9.72 -12.14
N ILE A 273 -12.44 8.49 -12.49
CA ILE A 273 -11.27 8.18 -13.34
C ILE A 273 -11.41 8.83 -14.74
N ALA A 274 -12.60 8.80 -15.32
CA ALA A 274 -12.87 9.45 -16.61
C ALA A 274 -12.59 10.97 -16.54
N GLU A 275 -12.91 11.60 -15.42
CA GLU A 275 -12.67 13.04 -15.18
C GLU A 275 -11.16 13.34 -15.08
N VAL A 276 -10.38 12.48 -14.40
CA VAL A 276 -8.92 12.57 -14.36
C VAL A 276 -8.32 12.46 -15.75
N THR A 277 -8.76 11.47 -16.53
CA THR A 277 -8.26 11.23 -17.88
C THR A 277 -8.60 12.38 -18.83
N LYS A 278 -9.82 12.91 -18.75
CA LYS A 278 -10.27 14.07 -19.53
C LYS A 278 -9.40 15.30 -19.24
N PHE A 279 -9.10 15.57 -17.97
CA PHE A 279 -8.26 16.70 -17.55
C PHE A 279 -6.88 16.69 -18.22
N PHE A 280 -6.24 15.53 -18.36
CA PHE A 280 -4.94 15.43 -19.04
C PHE A 280 -5.03 15.49 -20.57
N LYS A 281 -6.19 15.18 -21.17
CA LYS A 281 -6.42 15.27 -22.63
C LYS A 281 -6.69 16.69 -23.10
N GLU A 282 -7.27 17.54 -22.28
CA GLU A 282 -7.70 18.92 -22.59
C GLU A 282 -6.55 19.96 -22.50
N GLY A 283 -5.29 19.61 -22.79
CA GLY A 283 -4.21 20.58 -22.67
C GLY A 283 -3.05 20.35 -23.61
#